data_bcc1fafa9ff037d20299a33842eb250f
#
_entry.id   bcc1fafa9ff037d20299a33842eb250f
#
_cell.length_a   1.000
_cell.length_b   1.000
_cell.length_c   1.000
_cell.angle_alpha   90.00
_cell.angle_beta   90.00
_cell.angle_gamma   90.00
#
_symmetry.space_group_name_H-M   'P 1'
#
loop_
_entity.id
_entity.type
_entity.pdbx_description
1 polymer ?
#
loop_
_entity_poly.entity_id
_entity_poly.type
_entity_poly.pdbx_seq_one_letter_code
_entity_poly.pdbx_strand_id
1 'polypeptide(L)'
;MVSDRVGNVLAAYRMAGAPPTQRVSSERGLVGGLEGLDIPAEFGAISKALTAVYFSSEGNAFTSRTAGQIVQEHFNPGDGTSPSGPLFGVQIANLPCSDINVP
;
A
#
# COMPACT_ATOMS: atom_id res chain seq x y z
N MET A 1 4.23 -10.80 7.84
CA MET A 1 5.14 -9.94 7.05
C MET A 1 5.96 -9.08 7.99
N VAL A 2 7.27 -9.13 7.87
CA VAL A 2 8.21 -8.36 8.69
C VAL A 2 9.18 -7.65 7.77
N SER A 3 9.43 -6.37 8.01
CA SER A 3 10.43 -5.58 7.29
C SER A 3 11.33 -4.83 8.28
N ASP A 4 12.52 -4.46 7.82
CA ASP A 4 13.41 -3.61 8.59
C ASP A 4 13.09 -2.11 8.36
N ARG A 5 13.85 -1.23 9.01
CA ARG A 5 13.61 0.22 8.96
C ARG A 5 13.86 0.84 7.59
N VAL A 6 14.64 0.19 6.76
CA VAL A 6 14.98 0.68 5.41
C VAL A 6 14.15 0.03 4.32
N GLY A 7 13.14 -0.75 4.69
CA GLY A 7 12.19 -1.33 3.76
C GLY A 7 12.58 -2.69 3.20
N ASN A 8 13.63 -3.33 3.71
CA ASN A 8 13.95 -4.70 3.29
C ASN A 8 12.94 -5.69 3.89
N VAL A 9 12.45 -6.59 3.06
CA VAL A 9 11.56 -7.67 3.51
C VAL A 9 12.39 -8.74 4.18
N LEU A 10 12.18 -8.95 5.48
CA LEU A 10 12.90 -9.94 6.27
C LEU A 10 12.19 -11.29 6.29
N ALA A 11 10.87 -11.29 6.33
CA ALA A 11 10.07 -12.50 6.33
C ALA A 11 8.66 -12.22 5.78
N ALA A 12 8.15 -13.16 5.00
CA ALA A 12 6.78 -13.19 4.55
C ALA A 12 6.22 -14.58 4.76
N TYR A 13 5.08 -14.68 5.43
CA TYR A 13 4.43 -15.96 5.71
C TYR A 13 2.95 -15.86 5.37
N ARG A 14 2.46 -16.84 4.64
CA ARG A 14 1.04 -16.97 4.33
C ARG A 14 0.44 -18.06 5.20
N MET A 15 -0.60 -17.71 5.95
CA MET A 15 -1.30 -18.66 6.79
C MET A 15 -2.00 -19.73 5.94
N ALA A 16 -2.11 -20.94 6.48
CA ALA A 16 -2.86 -22.01 5.83
C ALA A 16 -4.31 -21.56 5.62
N GLY A 17 -4.84 -21.79 4.42
CA GLY A 17 -6.19 -21.34 4.05
C GLY A 17 -6.30 -19.90 3.55
N ALA A 18 -5.25 -19.11 3.64
CA ALA A 18 -5.26 -17.77 3.05
C ALA A 18 -5.26 -17.86 1.51
N PRO A 19 -6.06 -17.05 0.80
CA PRO A 19 -6.06 -17.07 -0.65
C PRO A 19 -4.71 -16.65 -1.22
N PRO A 20 -4.26 -17.27 -2.33
CA PRO A 20 -2.97 -16.94 -2.93
C PRO A 20 -2.95 -15.59 -3.63
N THR A 21 -4.11 -15.10 -4.05
CA THR A 21 -4.26 -13.83 -4.76
C THR A 21 -5.31 -12.98 -4.07
N GLN A 22 -5.19 -11.69 -4.31
CA GLN A 22 -6.14 -10.69 -3.84
C GLN A 22 -6.54 -9.81 -5.01
N ARG A 23 -7.84 -9.58 -5.16
CA ARG A 23 -8.34 -8.64 -6.17
C ARG A 23 -8.22 -7.22 -5.66
N VAL A 24 -7.63 -6.36 -6.46
CA VAL A 24 -7.58 -4.93 -6.18
C VAL A 24 -8.95 -4.35 -6.50
N SER A 25 -9.60 -3.77 -5.49
CA SER A 25 -10.89 -3.12 -5.64
C SER A 25 -10.96 -1.91 -4.72
N SER A 26 -11.18 -0.76 -5.31
CA SER A 26 -11.42 0.48 -4.57
C SER A 26 -12.89 0.64 -4.17
N GLU A 27 -13.77 -0.22 -4.70
CA GLU A 27 -15.24 -0.14 -4.55
C GLU A 27 -15.82 1.19 -5.06
N ARG A 28 -15.11 1.86 -5.97
CA ARG A 28 -15.49 3.19 -6.49
C ARG A 28 -16.06 3.14 -7.90
N GLY A 29 -16.15 1.96 -8.51
CA GLY A 29 -16.58 1.83 -9.90
C GLY A 29 -15.60 2.42 -10.92
N LEU A 30 -14.35 2.66 -10.51
CA LEU A 30 -13.32 3.16 -11.41
C LEU A 30 -12.85 2.06 -12.37
N VAL A 31 -12.41 2.48 -13.54
CA VAL A 31 -11.83 1.60 -14.57
C VAL A 31 -10.45 2.09 -14.90
N GLY A 32 -9.47 1.20 -14.83
CA GLY A 32 -8.07 1.51 -15.20
C GLY A 32 -7.10 1.31 -14.04
N GLY A 33 -5.82 1.50 -14.32
CA GLY A 33 -4.75 1.25 -13.36
C GLY A 33 -4.73 -0.20 -12.87
N LEU A 34 -4.66 -0.39 -11.57
CA LEU A 34 -4.66 -1.70 -10.93
C LEU A 34 -6.06 -2.24 -10.61
N GLU A 35 -7.10 -1.45 -10.84
CA GLU A 35 -8.47 -1.82 -10.50
C GLU A 35 -8.90 -3.11 -11.21
N GLY A 36 -9.44 -4.05 -10.46
CA GLY A 36 -9.90 -5.33 -10.98
C GLY A 36 -8.82 -6.37 -11.25
N LEU A 37 -7.54 -6.05 -11.02
CA LEU A 37 -6.46 -7.00 -11.18
C LEU A 37 -6.34 -7.93 -9.96
N ASP A 38 -6.02 -9.18 -10.25
CA ASP A 38 -5.65 -10.14 -9.21
C ASP A 38 -4.14 -10.10 -9.03
N ILE A 39 -3.70 -9.72 -7.84
CA ILE A 39 -2.29 -9.64 -7.47
C ILE A 39 -1.95 -10.73 -6.45
N PRO A 40 -0.69 -11.19 -6.38
CA PRO A 40 -0.27 -12.07 -5.30
C PRO A 40 -0.59 -11.44 -3.94
N ALA A 41 -1.13 -12.24 -3.02
CA ALA A 41 -1.54 -11.75 -1.70
C ALA A 41 -0.37 -11.16 -0.91
N GLU A 42 0.84 -11.65 -1.17
CA GLU A 42 2.07 -11.14 -0.57
C GLU A 42 2.31 -9.67 -0.91
N PHE A 43 1.97 -9.23 -2.10
CA PHE A 43 2.14 -7.82 -2.50
C PHE A 43 1.26 -6.88 -1.66
N GLY A 44 0.04 -7.29 -1.34
CA GLY A 44 -0.82 -6.54 -0.44
C GLY A 44 -0.22 -6.42 0.97
N ALA A 45 0.33 -7.52 1.49
CA ALA A 45 0.98 -7.53 2.79
C ALA A 45 2.27 -6.68 2.79
N ILE A 46 3.07 -6.78 1.73
CA ILE A 46 4.30 -6.01 1.57
C ILE A 46 3.99 -4.51 1.52
N SER A 47 3.03 -4.09 0.71
CA SER A 47 2.69 -2.67 0.58
C SER A 47 2.22 -2.08 1.91
N LYS A 48 1.42 -2.82 2.67
CA LYS A 48 0.97 -2.38 4.01
C LYS A 48 2.13 -2.27 5.00
N ALA A 49 3.03 -3.24 5.00
CA ALA A 49 4.19 -3.22 5.89
C ALA A 49 5.15 -2.08 5.55
N LEU A 50 5.44 -1.86 4.28
CA LEU A 50 6.30 -0.77 3.82
C LEU A 50 5.69 0.60 4.13
N THR A 51 4.39 0.76 3.95
CA THR A 51 3.69 2.00 4.32
C THR A 51 3.90 2.30 5.81
N ALA A 52 3.72 1.30 6.67
CA ALA A 52 3.93 1.46 8.11
C ALA A 52 5.39 1.83 8.44
N VAL A 53 6.35 1.21 7.75
CA VAL A 53 7.79 1.48 7.94
C VAL A 53 8.13 2.92 7.60
N TYR A 54 7.66 3.43 6.48
CA TYR A 54 7.97 4.80 6.06
C TYR A 54 7.45 5.85 7.03
N PHE A 55 6.41 5.55 7.78
CA PHE A 55 5.88 6.44 8.81
C PHE A 55 6.49 6.21 10.19
N SER A 56 7.26 5.14 10.38
CA SER A 56 7.86 4.78 11.67
C SER A 56 9.26 5.36 11.77
N SER A 57 9.37 6.67 12.05
CA SER A 57 10.64 7.37 12.19
C SER A 57 10.68 8.16 13.49
N GLU A 58 11.88 8.33 14.03
CA GLU A 58 12.14 9.19 15.21
C GLU A 58 11.23 8.88 16.42
N GLY A 59 10.98 7.60 16.67
CA GLY A 59 10.14 7.17 17.78
C GLY A 59 8.64 7.16 17.48
N ASN A 60 8.21 7.58 16.30
CA ASN A 60 6.82 7.46 15.89
C ASN A 60 6.53 6.05 15.37
N ALA A 61 5.33 5.58 15.66
CA ALA A 61 4.82 4.32 15.13
C ALA A 61 3.36 4.48 14.75
N PHE A 62 2.99 3.92 13.61
CA PHE A 62 1.63 4.03 13.08
C PHE A 62 1.06 2.65 12.80
N THR A 63 -0.24 2.47 13.05
CA THR A 63 -0.94 1.28 12.59
C THR A 63 -1.10 1.34 11.08
N SER A 64 -1.26 0.18 10.44
CA SER A 64 -1.52 0.13 9.00
C SER A 64 -2.80 0.87 8.60
N ARG A 65 -3.78 0.94 9.50
CA ARG A 65 -5.02 1.71 9.26
C ARG A 65 -4.73 3.21 9.17
N THR A 66 -3.99 3.76 10.13
CA THR A 66 -3.62 5.19 10.13
C THR A 66 -2.76 5.53 8.92
N ALA A 67 -1.75 4.71 8.63
CA ALA A 67 -0.91 4.88 7.47
C ALA A 67 -1.74 4.83 6.17
N GLY A 68 -2.71 3.93 6.08
CA GLY A 68 -3.61 3.83 4.94
C GLY A 68 -4.40 5.11 4.68
N GLN A 69 -4.83 5.82 5.73
CA GLN A 69 -5.53 7.09 5.57
C GLN A 69 -4.63 8.20 5.03
N ILE A 70 -3.37 8.20 5.44
CA ILE A 70 -2.41 9.21 4.97
C ILE A 70 -2.06 9.02 3.49
N VAL A 71 -2.07 7.77 3.00
CA VAL A 71 -1.70 7.43 1.62
C VAL A 71 -2.90 7.19 0.69
N GLN A 72 -4.13 7.37 1.17
CA GLN A 72 -5.32 7.10 0.37
C GLN A 72 -5.45 8.09 -0.79
N GLU A 73 -6.08 7.63 -1.87
CA GLU A 73 -6.27 8.43 -3.07
C GLU A 73 -7.27 9.58 -2.84
N HIS A 74 -8.36 9.31 -2.15
CA HIS A 74 -9.38 10.30 -1.81
C HIS A 74 -9.90 10.08 -0.40
N PHE A 75 -10.08 11.15 0.37
CA PHE A 75 -10.57 11.06 1.74
C PHE A 75 -12.00 10.50 1.82
N ASN A 76 -12.84 10.82 0.87
CA ASN A 76 -14.19 10.27 0.79
C ASN A 76 -14.19 9.13 -0.24
N PRO A 77 -14.35 7.87 0.18
CA PRO A 77 -14.46 6.77 -0.77
C PRO A 77 -15.58 7.03 -1.79
N GLY A 78 -15.28 6.84 -3.07
CA GLY A 78 -16.21 7.06 -4.15
C GLY A 78 -16.38 8.50 -4.62
N ASP A 79 -15.76 9.47 -3.94
CA ASP A 79 -15.77 10.87 -4.34
C ASP A 79 -14.43 11.25 -4.97
N GLY A 80 -14.40 11.25 -6.31
CA GLY A 80 -13.19 11.62 -7.06
C GLY A 80 -12.80 13.10 -6.96
N THR A 81 -13.62 13.93 -6.32
CA THR A 81 -13.32 15.36 -6.13
C THR A 81 -12.69 15.66 -4.79
N SER A 82 -12.75 14.72 -3.83
CA SER A 82 -12.10 14.93 -2.54
C SER A 82 -10.58 14.81 -2.66
N PRO A 83 -9.81 15.58 -1.85
CA PRO A 83 -8.36 15.54 -1.93
C PRO A 83 -7.80 14.17 -1.52
N SER A 84 -6.62 13.87 -2.01
CA SER A 84 -5.85 12.70 -1.60
C SER A 84 -5.22 12.89 -0.22
N GLY A 85 -4.79 11.79 0.38
CA GLY A 85 -3.91 11.86 1.53
C GLY A 85 -2.57 12.51 1.15
N PRO A 86 -1.86 13.13 2.12
CA PRO A 86 -0.64 13.91 1.83
C PRO A 86 0.50 13.09 1.25
N LEU A 87 0.49 11.77 1.42
CA LEU A 87 1.53 10.87 0.92
C LEU A 87 0.94 9.77 0.02
N PHE A 88 -0.07 10.11 -0.75
CA PHE A 88 -0.62 9.20 -1.74
C PHE A 88 0.47 8.69 -2.68
N GLY A 89 0.51 7.38 -2.87
CA GLY A 89 1.47 6.72 -3.76
C GLY A 89 2.77 6.26 -3.11
N VAL A 90 3.07 6.66 -1.87
CA VAL A 90 4.33 6.29 -1.20
C VAL A 90 4.53 4.77 -1.10
N GLN A 91 3.45 4.02 -0.95
CA GLN A 91 3.51 2.56 -0.81
C GLN A 91 4.00 1.83 -2.07
N ILE A 92 3.98 2.50 -3.23
CA ILE A 92 4.45 1.94 -4.50
C ILE A 92 5.68 2.67 -5.03
N ALA A 93 6.25 3.58 -4.24
CA ALA A 93 7.38 4.40 -4.65
C ALA A 93 8.64 3.59 -4.99
N ASN A 94 8.77 2.38 -4.43
CA ASN A 94 9.92 1.50 -4.68
C ASN A 94 9.79 0.67 -5.97
N LEU A 95 8.66 0.71 -6.64
CA LEU A 95 8.50 -0.03 -7.88
C LEU A 95 9.32 0.62 -9.00
N PRO A 96 9.93 -0.18 -9.89
CA PRO A 96 10.74 0.36 -10.99
C PRO A 96 9.99 1.33 -11.92
N CYS A 97 8.67 1.22 -11.98
CA CYS A 97 7.81 2.09 -12.78
C CYS A 97 7.34 3.35 -12.03
N SER A 98 7.81 3.56 -10.80
CA SER A 98 7.46 4.76 -10.03
C SER A 98 8.23 5.97 -10.53
N ASP A 99 7.56 7.10 -10.62
CA ASP A 99 8.18 8.37 -11.00
C ASP A 99 9.33 8.79 -10.07
N ILE A 100 9.30 8.30 -8.83
CA ILE A 100 10.36 8.58 -7.85
C ILE A 100 11.64 7.81 -8.18
N ASN A 101 11.53 6.68 -8.86
CA ASN A 101 12.66 5.84 -9.24
C ASN A 101 13.21 6.13 -10.64
N VAL A 102 12.68 7.10 -11.33
CA VAL A 102 13.21 7.50 -12.64
C VAL A 102 14.49 8.28 -12.42
N PRO A 103 15.63 7.82 -13.00
CA PRO A 103 16.90 8.55 -12.87
C PRO A 103 16.91 9.90 -13.56
#